data_388ccd7b3aeff5778bbea465b31e3d7c
#
_entry.id   388ccd7b3aeff5778bbea465b31e3d7c
#
_cell.length_a   1.000
_cell.length_b   1.000
_cell.length_c   1.000
_cell.angle_alpha   90.00
_cell.angle_beta   90.00
_cell.angle_gamma   90.00
#
_symmetry.space_group_name_H-M   'P 1'
#
loop_
_entity.id
_entity.type
_entity.pdbx_description
1 polymer ?
#
loop_
_entity_poly.entity_id
_entity_poly.type
_entity_poly.pdbx_seq_one_letter_code
_entity_poly.pdbx_strand_id
1 'polypeptide(L)'
;MPKPPLNAEQANIVRQKQVSLHRPIGDLIGILGPVAQFDAAGDSSRKALGCTGPVLIVVSLFVLFVNTIPFHLFIGLGLLAAGIVVLVVWNRKKAEDISDNLRQCAVPLLVALREDFGSDPIEIKLDLRPPTSAEKQTSKEKVNKVTTTIYTDPWMSGDGLLHDGSRLRWNVVETIVEKSYWKRGSSGKQKLKTKKKKRVEIEVDLTLKAKTYGEKQTLHGEAKLKRDGIDPIPCDAIINVIADLYKQAQPAAS
;
A
#
# COMPACT_ATOMS: atom_id res chain seq x y z
N MET A 1 1.22 7.13 -18.98
CA MET A 1 -0.16 7.64 -19.05
C MET A 1 -0.23 8.97 -18.29
N PRO A 2 -1.01 9.97 -18.76
CA PRO A 2 -1.23 11.19 -17.99
C PRO A 2 -1.95 10.85 -16.68
N LYS A 3 -1.62 11.57 -15.61
CA LYS A 3 -2.31 11.42 -14.32
C LYS A 3 -3.76 11.89 -14.49
N PRO A 4 -4.77 11.13 -14.05
CA PRO A 4 -6.15 11.60 -14.04
C PRO A 4 -6.30 12.81 -13.11
N PRO A 5 -7.18 13.78 -13.44
CA PRO A 5 -7.49 14.87 -12.53
C PRO A 5 -8.22 14.31 -11.29
N LEU A 6 -7.83 14.77 -10.11
CA LEU A 6 -8.48 14.41 -8.85
C LEU A 6 -9.41 15.53 -8.41
N ASN A 7 -10.56 15.17 -7.87
CA ASN A 7 -11.41 16.12 -7.16
C ASN A 7 -10.84 16.46 -5.78
N ALA A 8 -11.44 17.43 -5.06
CA ALA A 8 -10.93 17.89 -3.76
C ALA A 8 -10.87 16.78 -2.70
N GLU A 9 -11.86 15.87 -2.66
CA GLU A 9 -11.91 14.74 -1.73
C GLU A 9 -10.80 13.73 -2.04
N GLN A 10 -10.64 13.35 -3.31
CA GLN A 10 -9.59 12.45 -3.77
C GLN A 10 -8.17 13.00 -3.54
N ALA A 11 -7.97 14.30 -3.79
CA ALA A 11 -6.71 14.98 -3.50
C ALA A 11 -6.39 14.98 -2.00
N ASN A 12 -7.41 15.13 -1.16
CA ASN A 12 -7.26 15.06 0.29
C ASN A 12 -6.85 13.65 0.75
N ILE A 13 -7.39 12.59 0.15
CA ILE A 13 -7.00 11.19 0.40
C ILE A 13 -5.51 10.99 0.11
N VAL A 14 -5.02 11.45 -1.05
CA VAL A 14 -3.60 11.34 -1.42
C VAL A 14 -2.71 12.08 -0.43
N ARG A 15 -3.16 13.22 0.09
CA ARG A 15 -2.39 14.04 1.05
C ARG A 15 -2.37 13.45 2.44
N GLN A 16 -3.52 13.00 2.97
CA GLN A 16 -3.64 12.48 4.33
C GLN A 16 -3.19 11.02 4.43
N LYS A 17 -3.39 10.23 3.35
CA LYS A 17 -3.08 8.80 3.31
C LYS A 17 -3.82 7.98 4.36
N GLN A 18 -4.86 8.53 4.93
CA GLN A 18 -5.79 7.87 5.85
C GLN A 18 -7.20 8.19 5.42
N VAL A 19 -8.05 7.18 5.38
CA VAL A 19 -9.40 7.26 4.85
C VAL A 19 -10.34 6.55 5.80
N SER A 20 -11.42 7.22 6.18
CA SER A 20 -12.57 6.61 6.83
C SER A 20 -13.81 7.13 6.09
N LEU A 21 -14.47 6.26 5.36
CA LEU A 21 -15.64 6.58 4.54
C LEU A 21 -16.80 5.68 4.93
N HIS A 22 -18.02 6.26 4.94
CA HIS A 22 -19.28 5.55 5.14
C HIS A 22 -20.21 5.91 3.99
N ARG A 23 -20.25 5.10 2.95
CA ARG A 23 -21.00 5.35 1.70
C ARG A 23 -21.37 4.05 1.00
N PRO A 24 -22.33 4.07 0.06
CA PRO A 24 -22.59 2.95 -0.82
C PRO A 24 -21.33 2.50 -1.56
N ILE A 25 -21.19 1.20 -1.79
CA ILE A 25 -19.97 0.61 -2.37
C ILE A 25 -19.62 1.18 -3.76
N GLY A 26 -20.65 1.53 -4.55
CA GLY A 26 -20.47 2.16 -5.86
C GLY A 26 -19.76 3.52 -5.77
N ASP A 27 -20.14 4.33 -4.77
CA ASP A 27 -19.53 5.64 -4.52
C ASP A 27 -18.09 5.49 -4.03
N LEU A 28 -17.82 4.49 -3.16
CA LEU A 28 -16.47 4.17 -2.69
C LEU A 28 -15.55 3.81 -3.86
N ILE A 29 -16.02 2.97 -4.80
CA ILE A 29 -15.27 2.63 -6.02
C ILE A 29 -15.05 3.89 -6.87
N GLY A 30 -16.05 4.76 -7.00
CA GLY A 30 -15.97 6.02 -7.74
C GLY A 30 -14.96 7.01 -7.13
N ILE A 31 -14.75 6.98 -5.81
CA ILE A 31 -13.77 7.82 -5.10
C ILE A 31 -12.38 7.19 -5.14
N LEU A 32 -12.25 5.91 -4.78
CA LEU A 32 -10.95 5.24 -4.58
C LEU A 32 -10.31 4.78 -5.91
N GLY A 33 -11.11 4.44 -6.92
CA GLY A 33 -10.63 4.02 -8.24
C GLY A 33 -9.74 5.06 -8.93
N PRO A 34 -10.17 6.32 -9.09
CA PRO A 34 -9.33 7.39 -9.64
C PRO A 34 -8.06 7.65 -8.80
N VAL A 35 -8.12 7.52 -7.46
CA VAL A 35 -6.94 7.66 -6.58
C VAL A 35 -5.92 6.55 -6.87
N ALA A 36 -6.38 5.31 -7.04
CA ALA A 36 -5.53 4.17 -7.41
C ALA A 36 -4.90 4.34 -8.80
N GLN A 37 -5.65 4.87 -9.78
CA GLN A 37 -5.14 5.18 -11.12
C GLN A 37 -4.12 6.33 -11.11
N PHE A 38 -4.37 7.36 -10.30
CA PHE A 38 -3.45 8.48 -10.11
C PHE A 38 -2.11 8.01 -9.56
N ASP A 39 -2.11 7.10 -8.60
CA ASP A 39 -0.91 6.51 -8.02
C ASP A 39 -0.17 5.67 -9.07
N ALA A 40 -0.85 4.77 -9.77
CA ALA A 40 -0.28 3.94 -10.84
C ALA A 40 0.39 4.79 -11.94
N ALA A 41 -0.25 5.88 -12.37
CA ALA A 41 0.33 6.81 -13.35
C ALA A 41 1.56 7.56 -12.81
N GLY A 42 1.67 7.72 -11.49
CA GLY A 42 2.81 8.34 -10.81
C GLY A 42 4.07 7.47 -10.78
N ASP A 43 3.92 6.13 -10.70
CA ASP A 43 5.02 5.19 -10.47
C ASP A 43 6.15 5.26 -11.50
N SER A 44 5.82 5.26 -12.78
CA SER A 44 6.82 5.30 -13.86
C SER A 44 7.63 6.60 -13.82
N SER A 45 6.97 7.72 -13.57
CA SER A 45 7.63 9.03 -13.47
C SER A 45 8.48 9.14 -12.20
N ARG A 46 8.07 8.56 -11.07
CA ARG A 46 8.87 8.50 -9.83
C ARG A 46 10.14 7.70 -10.04
N LYS A 47 10.05 6.52 -10.68
CA LYS A 47 11.22 5.68 -11.01
C LYS A 47 12.20 6.40 -11.94
N ALA A 48 11.71 7.03 -13.01
CA ALA A 48 12.55 7.77 -13.94
C ALA A 48 13.29 8.94 -13.26
N LEU A 49 12.57 9.80 -12.52
CA LEU A 49 13.17 10.95 -11.82
C LEU A 49 14.17 10.53 -10.74
N GLY A 50 13.91 9.40 -10.04
CA GLY A 50 14.81 8.87 -9.02
C GLY A 50 16.18 8.47 -9.55
N CYS A 51 16.27 8.04 -10.80
CA CYS A 51 17.55 7.74 -11.46
C CYS A 51 18.18 8.97 -12.12
N THR A 52 17.38 9.84 -12.74
CA THR A 52 17.86 10.98 -13.52
C THR A 52 18.57 12.05 -12.66
N GLY A 53 18.04 12.36 -11.48
CA GLY A 53 18.64 13.37 -10.59
C GLY A 53 20.09 13.05 -10.18
N PRO A 54 20.36 11.89 -9.57
CA PRO A 54 21.72 11.49 -9.23
C PRO A 54 22.66 11.42 -10.42
N VAL A 55 22.21 10.92 -11.58
CA VAL A 55 23.03 10.87 -12.81
C VAL A 55 23.43 12.26 -13.26
N LEU A 56 22.50 13.22 -13.29
CA LEU A 56 22.82 14.62 -13.65
C LEU A 56 23.87 15.22 -12.71
N ILE A 57 23.78 14.96 -11.41
CA ILE A 57 24.75 15.46 -10.43
C ILE A 57 26.14 14.85 -10.69
N VAL A 58 26.22 13.53 -10.92
CA VAL A 58 27.51 12.88 -11.19
C VAL A 58 28.13 13.41 -12.48
N VAL A 59 27.31 13.57 -13.55
CA VAL A 59 27.79 14.12 -14.82
C VAL A 59 28.24 15.58 -14.65
N SER A 60 27.51 16.38 -13.86
CA SER A 60 27.88 17.77 -13.59
C SER A 60 29.24 17.88 -12.90
N LEU A 61 29.47 17.03 -11.89
CA LEU A 61 30.77 17.00 -11.19
C LEU A 61 31.91 16.59 -12.15
N PHE A 62 31.67 15.61 -13.01
CA PHE A 62 32.66 15.23 -14.03
C PHE A 62 32.98 16.41 -14.96
N VAL A 63 31.97 17.11 -15.49
CA VAL A 63 32.16 18.27 -16.39
C VAL A 63 32.90 19.41 -15.70
N LEU A 64 32.64 19.66 -14.41
CA LEU A 64 33.32 20.71 -13.63
C LEU A 64 34.84 20.47 -13.52
N PHE A 65 35.30 19.21 -13.50
CA PHE A 65 36.72 18.85 -13.38
C PHE A 65 37.43 18.65 -14.73
N VAL A 66 36.71 18.63 -15.85
CA VAL A 66 37.31 18.45 -17.20
C VAL A 66 37.59 19.81 -17.85
N ASN A 67 38.79 20.32 -17.68
CA ASN A 67 39.21 21.62 -18.21
C ASN A 67 39.33 21.70 -19.74
N THR A 68 39.22 20.59 -20.47
CA THR A 68 39.31 20.54 -21.93
C THR A 68 38.02 20.99 -22.63
N ILE A 69 36.91 21.11 -21.92
CA ILE A 69 35.62 21.52 -22.48
C ILE A 69 35.49 23.04 -22.33
N PRO A 70 35.33 23.80 -23.43
CA PRO A 70 35.09 25.26 -23.33
C PRO A 70 33.83 25.52 -22.51
N PHE A 71 33.85 26.54 -21.66
CA PHE A 71 32.77 26.91 -20.74
C PHE A 71 32.35 25.80 -19.73
N HIS A 72 33.25 24.83 -19.44
CA HIS A 72 32.96 23.70 -18.53
C HIS A 72 32.34 24.12 -17.19
N LEU A 73 32.74 25.26 -16.61
CA LEU A 73 32.17 25.77 -15.36
C LEU A 73 30.69 26.11 -15.50
N PHE A 74 30.29 26.81 -16.57
CA PHE A 74 28.89 27.18 -16.78
C PHE A 74 28.01 25.98 -17.08
N ILE A 75 28.51 25.05 -17.91
CA ILE A 75 27.82 23.81 -18.24
C ILE A 75 27.67 22.93 -16.99
N GLY A 76 28.74 22.76 -16.22
CA GLY A 76 28.72 21.96 -15.00
C GLY A 76 27.78 22.53 -13.95
N LEU A 77 27.80 23.84 -13.69
CA LEU A 77 26.88 24.48 -12.77
C LEU A 77 25.43 24.40 -13.24
N GLY A 78 25.16 24.56 -14.53
CA GLY A 78 23.82 24.38 -15.10
C GLY A 78 23.28 22.97 -14.91
N LEU A 79 24.08 21.93 -15.17
CA LEU A 79 23.73 20.53 -14.93
C LEU A 79 23.51 20.25 -13.45
N LEU A 80 24.32 20.83 -12.56
CA LEU A 80 24.15 20.68 -11.10
C LEU A 80 22.81 21.26 -10.64
N ALA A 81 22.49 22.48 -11.08
CA ALA A 81 21.21 23.12 -10.77
C ALA A 81 20.02 22.29 -11.28
N ALA A 82 20.10 21.78 -12.53
CA ALA A 82 19.09 20.90 -13.09
C ALA A 82 18.94 19.61 -12.27
N GLY A 83 20.03 18.98 -11.86
CA GLY A 83 20.02 17.79 -11.01
C GLY A 83 19.33 18.02 -9.66
N ILE A 84 19.60 19.15 -9.02
CA ILE A 84 18.95 19.56 -7.75
C ILE A 84 17.44 19.74 -7.95
N VAL A 85 17.03 20.46 -9.03
CA VAL A 85 15.61 20.64 -9.34
C VAL A 85 14.90 19.30 -9.54
N VAL A 86 15.51 18.36 -10.28
CA VAL A 86 14.97 17.01 -10.50
C VAL A 86 14.80 16.27 -9.16
N LEU A 87 15.76 16.37 -8.24
CA LEU A 87 15.65 15.76 -6.91
C LEU A 87 14.55 16.37 -6.07
N VAL A 88 14.36 17.70 -6.12
CA VAL A 88 13.25 18.36 -5.41
C VAL A 88 11.90 17.90 -5.96
N VAL A 89 11.75 17.83 -7.29
CA VAL A 89 10.53 17.33 -7.94
C VAL A 89 10.29 15.87 -7.58
N TRP A 90 11.34 15.04 -7.58
CA TRP A 90 11.24 13.63 -7.18
C TRP A 90 10.77 13.47 -5.72
N ASN A 91 11.32 14.25 -4.78
CA ASN A 91 10.91 14.23 -3.39
C ASN A 91 9.43 14.62 -3.21
N ARG A 92 8.96 15.66 -3.94
CA ARG A 92 7.54 16.04 -3.94
C ARG A 92 6.65 14.90 -4.46
N LYS A 93 7.02 14.30 -5.60
CA LYS A 93 6.27 13.15 -6.15
C LYS A 93 6.31 11.91 -5.25
N LYS A 94 7.40 11.69 -4.51
CA LYS A 94 7.48 10.62 -3.51
C LYS A 94 6.55 10.90 -2.31
N ALA A 95 6.31 12.16 -1.96
CA ALA A 95 5.34 12.50 -0.92
C ALA A 95 3.89 12.20 -1.33
N GLU A 96 3.57 12.17 -2.63
CA GLU A 96 2.26 11.78 -3.18
C GLU A 96 2.07 10.25 -3.31
N ASP A 97 3.13 9.48 -3.08
CA ASP A 97 3.13 8.02 -3.17
C ASP A 97 2.26 7.40 -2.08
N ILE A 98 1.33 6.56 -2.46
CA ILE A 98 0.44 5.82 -1.56
C ILE A 98 0.69 4.32 -1.66
N SER A 99 0.17 3.55 -0.72
CA SER A 99 0.36 2.10 -0.72
C SER A 99 -0.28 1.45 -1.93
N ASP A 100 0.48 0.61 -2.65
CA ASP A 100 0.03 -0.23 -3.76
C ASP A 100 -1.13 -1.16 -3.36
N ASN A 101 -1.32 -1.40 -2.07
CA ASN A 101 -2.44 -2.19 -1.54
C ASN A 101 -3.80 -1.60 -1.94
N LEU A 102 -3.90 -0.27 -2.13
CA LEU A 102 -5.15 0.35 -2.61
C LEU A 102 -5.56 -0.20 -3.98
N ARG A 103 -4.63 -0.21 -4.96
CA ARG A 103 -4.92 -0.60 -6.34
C ARG A 103 -4.94 -2.11 -6.54
N GLN A 104 -4.14 -2.86 -5.75
CA GLN A 104 -3.99 -4.32 -5.94
C GLN A 104 -4.90 -5.14 -5.04
N CYS A 105 -5.44 -4.54 -3.96
CA CYS A 105 -6.30 -5.24 -3.03
C CYS A 105 -7.60 -4.49 -2.73
N ALA A 106 -7.57 -3.27 -2.20
CA ALA A 106 -8.78 -2.62 -1.71
C ALA A 106 -9.79 -2.34 -2.82
N VAL A 107 -9.38 -1.70 -3.92
CA VAL A 107 -10.30 -1.40 -5.04
C VAL A 107 -10.80 -2.68 -5.71
N PRO A 108 -9.97 -3.68 -6.06
CA PRO A 108 -10.44 -4.96 -6.59
C PRO A 108 -11.40 -5.70 -5.65
N LEU A 109 -11.16 -5.68 -4.33
CA LEU A 109 -12.07 -6.27 -3.34
C LEU A 109 -13.43 -5.60 -3.35
N LEU A 110 -13.48 -4.26 -3.35
CA LEU A 110 -14.74 -3.52 -3.42
C LEU A 110 -15.50 -3.80 -4.72
N VAL A 111 -14.80 -3.93 -5.85
CA VAL A 111 -15.40 -4.30 -7.14
C VAL A 111 -15.99 -5.71 -7.09
N ALA A 112 -15.25 -6.67 -6.50
CA ALA A 112 -15.74 -8.06 -6.37
C ALA A 112 -16.97 -8.18 -5.46
N LEU A 113 -17.02 -7.39 -4.38
CA LEU A 113 -18.13 -7.41 -3.42
C LEU A 113 -19.30 -6.50 -3.81
N ARG A 114 -19.23 -5.80 -4.95
CA ARG A 114 -20.21 -4.79 -5.34
C ARG A 114 -21.64 -5.33 -5.45
N GLU A 115 -21.81 -6.54 -5.95
CA GLU A 115 -23.11 -7.16 -6.13
C GLU A 115 -23.68 -7.72 -4.82
N ASP A 116 -22.81 -8.09 -3.88
CA ASP A 116 -23.20 -8.63 -2.58
C ASP A 116 -23.69 -7.54 -1.61
N PHE A 117 -23.16 -6.32 -1.74
CA PHE A 117 -23.60 -5.16 -0.98
C PHE A 117 -24.65 -4.39 -1.80
N GLY A 118 -25.87 -4.29 -1.33
CA GLY A 118 -26.92 -3.50 -1.98
C GLY A 118 -26.61 -1.98 -2.06
N SER A 119 -27.63 -1.16 -1.90
CA SER A 119 -27.51 0.31 -1.84
C SER A 119 -27.09 0.85 -0.47
N ASP A 120 -27.03 -0.01 0.54
CA ASP A 120 -26.72 0.41 1.90
C ASP A 120 -25.27 0.88 2.03
N PRO A 121 -25.02 1.92 2.84
CA PRO A 121 -23.66 2.40 3.04
C PRO A 121 -22.84 1.39 3.82
N ILE A 122 -21.59 1.22 3.40
CA ILE A 122 -20.58 0.43 4.10
C ILE A 122 -19.52 1.34 4.70
N GLU A 123 -19.00 0.98 5.85
CA GLU A 123 -17.85 1.66 6.44
C GLU A 123 -16.56 1.01 5.92
N ILE A 124 -15.62 1.83 5.43
CA ILE A 124 -14.27 1.39 5.07
C ILE A 124 -13.24 2.32 5.70
N LYS A 125 -12.22 1.73 6.30
CA LYS A 125 -11.06 2.45 6.84
C LYS A 125 -9.81 1.93 6.14
N LEU A 126 -8.99 2.85 5.63
CA LEU A 126 -7.74 2.54 4.96
C LEU A 126 -6.61 3.40 5.51
N ASP A 127 -5.47 2.78 5.79
CA ASP A 127 -4.20 3.47 6.04
C ASP A 127 -3.26 3.22 4.87
N LEU A 128 -3.13 4.21 4.00
CA LEU A 128 -2.35 4.17 2.76
C LEU A 128 -0.91 4.70 2.95
N ARG A 129 -0.50 4.96 4.20
CA ARG A 129 0.88 5.34 4.51
C ARG A 129 1.81 4.14 4.29
N PRO A 130 3.10 4.39 4.03
CA PRO A 130 4.06 3.30 3.90
C PRO A 130 4.01 2.35 5.11
N PRO A 131 4.00 1.02 4.90
CA PRO A 131 3.86 0.06 6.00
C PRO A 131 5.07 0.03 6.94
N THR A 132 6.20 0.64 6.53
CA THR A 132 7.41 0.81 7.35
C THR A 132 7.59 2.23 7.87
N SER A 133 6.52 3.01 7.98
CA SER A 133 6.57 4.35 8.57
C SER A 133 6.90 4.28 10.07
N ALA A 134 7.51 5.34 10.61
CA ALA A 134 7.94 5.36 12.01
C ALA A 134 6.78 5.15 13.00
N GLU A 135 5.59 5.64 12.65
CA GLU A 135 4.37 5.52 13.47
C GLU A 135 3.85 4.08 13.60
N LYS A 136 4.18 3.21 12.63
CA LYS A 136 3.80 1.79 12.62
C LYS A 136 4.85 0.89 13.26
N GLN A 137 5.99 1.47 13.71
CA GLN A 137 7.04 0.70 14.38
C GLN A 137 6.60 0.29 15.78
N THR A 138 6.48 -1.02 16.01
CA THR A 138 6.09 -1.60 17.31
C THR A 138 7.29 -2.02 18.15
N SER A 139 8.37 -2.48 17.53
CA SER A 139 9.59 -2.79 18.26
C SER A 139 10.85 -2.55 17.42
N LYS A 140 11.97 -2.33 18.12
CA LYS A 140 13.31 -2.25 17.53
C LYS A 140 14.33 -2.80 18.52
N GLU A 141 14.96 -3.89 18.15
CA GLU A 141 15.95 -4.57 18.98
C GLU A 141 17.26 -4.75 18.22
N LYS A 142 18.37 -4.72 18.94
CA LYS A 142 19.69 -4.99 18.39
C LYS A 142 20.37 -6.12 19.18
N VAL A 143 20.52 -7.26 18.52
CA VAL A 143 21.17 -8.44 19.09
C VAL A 143 22.30 -8.89 18.16
N ASN A 144 23.51 -9.11 18.71
CA ASN A 144 24.65 -9.63 17.96
C ASN A 144 24.91 -8.94 16.60
N LYS A 145 24.94 -7.61 16.55
CA LYS A 145 25.16 -6.80 15.35
C LYS A 145 24.02 -6.89 14.31
N VAL A 146 22.91 -7.53 14.64
CA VAL A 146 21.69 -7.57 13.83
C VAL A 146 20.67 -6.63 14.48
N THR A 147 20.17 -5.66 13.72
CA THR A 147 19.04 -4.83 14.14
C THR A 147 17.78 -5.43 13.54
N THR A 148 16.82 -5.78 14.39
CA THR A 148 15.49 -6.25 14.00
C THR A 148 14.50 -5.14 14.33
N THR A 149 13.74 -4.70 13.33
CA THR A 149 12.64 -3.73 13.50
C THR A 149 11.35 -4.39 13.07
N ILE A 150 10.30 -4.27 13.88
CA ILE A 150 8.96 -4.80 13.59
C ILE A 150 8.01 -3.62 13.41
N TYR A 151 7.24 -3.69 12.34
CA TYR A 151 6.18 -2.74 12.03
C TYR A 151 4.86 -3.51 11.98
N THR A 152 3.80 -2.94 12.57
CA THR A 152 2.44 -3.49 12.52
C THR A 152 1.52 -2.45 11.89
N ASP A 153 0.84 -2.87 10.84
CA ASP A 153 0.02 -2.01 10.00
C ASP A 153 -1.40 -2.57 9.83
N PRO A 154 -2.37 -2.11 10.63
CA PRO A 154 -3.79 -2.39 10.39
C PRO A 154 -4.28 -1.50 9.23
N TRP A 155 -3.94 -1.87 7.99
CA TRP A 155 -4.10 -0.96 6.86
C TRP A 155 -5.50 -0.93 6.23
N MET A 156 -6.34 -1.96 6.44
CA MET A 156 -7.69 -2.02 5.90
C MET A 156 -8.66 -2.68 6.87
N SER A 157 -9.81 -2.07 7.06
CA SER A 157 -10.98 -2.71 7.66
C SER A 157 -12.25 -2.26 6.96
N GLY A 158 -13.27 -3.11 6.98
CA GLY A 158 -14.59 -2.78 6.47
C GLY A 158 -15.70 -3.45 7.24
N ASP A 159 -16.89 -2.85 7.18
CA ASP A 159 -18.10 -3.31 7.86
C ASP A 159 -19.32 -2.86 7.08
N GLY A 160 -20.22 -3.77 6.76
CA GLY A 160 -21.44 -3.44 6.05
C GLY A 160 -22.47 -4.56 6.02
N LEU A 161 -23.70 -4.19 5.62
CA LEU A 161 -24.80 -5.13 5.42
C LEU A 161 -24.81 -5.62 3.98
N LEU A 162 -24.91 -6.92 3.82
CA LEU A 162 -25.07 -7.57 2.54
C LEU A 162 -26.53 -7.52 2.08
N HIS A 163 -26.76 -7.77 0.80
CA HIS A 163 -28.10 -7.71 0.20
C HIS A 163 -29.12 -8.66 0.87
N ASP A 164 -28.67 -9.81 1.38
CA ASP A 164 -29.49 -10.77 2.14
C ASP A 164 -29.76 -10.31 3.59
N GLY A 165 -29.16 -9.19 4.01
CA GLY A 165 -29.24 -8.60 5.35
C GLY A 165 -28.27 -9.22 6.36
N SER A 166 -27.38 -10.09 5.93
CA SER A 166 -26.23 -10.54 6.75
C SER A 166 -25.21 -9.41 6.87
N ARG A 167 -24.35 -9.47 7.90
CA ARG A 167 -23.31 -8.45 8.12
C ARG A 167 -21.93 -9.04 7.88
N LEU A 168 -21.17 -8.40 7.00
CA LEU A 168 -19.79 -8.75 6.70
C LEU A 168 -18.84 -7.73 7.31
N ARG A 169 -17.87 -8.21 8.10
CA ARG A 169 -16.74 -7.43 8.60
C ARG A 169 -15.45 -8.07 8.15
N TRP A 170 -14.46 -7.25 7.84
CA TRP A 170 -13.11 -7.73 7.59
C TRP A 170 -12.07 -6.80 8.18
N ASN A 171 -10.95 -7.37 8.55
CA ASN A 171 -9.79 -6.66 9.06
C ASN A 171 -8.52 -7.27 8.47
N VAL A 172 -7.60 -6.42 8.00
CA VAL A 172 -6.35 -6.85 7.40
C VAL A 172 -5.19 -6.15 8.08
N VAL A 173 -4.33 -6.94 8.70
CA VAL A 173 -3.15 -6.46 9.43
C VAL A 173 -1.89 -7.00 8.77
N GLU A 174 -0.95 -6.11 8.46
CA GLU A 174 0.38 -6.45 7.97
C GLU A 174 1.42 -6.32 9.09
N THR A 175 2.23 -7.35 9.29
CA THR A 175 3.41 -7.28 10.15
C THR A 175 4.67 -7.43 9.30
N ILE A 176 5.54 -6.42 9.31
CA ILE A 176 6.80 -6.42 8.58
C ILE A 176 7.95 -6.55 9.57
N VAL A 177 8.75 -7.57 9.39
CA VAL A 177 9.99 -7.80 10.15
C VAL A 177 11.18 -7.44 9.25
N GLU A 178 11.84 -6.34 9.58
CA GLU A 178 13.05 -5.88 8.90
C GLU A 178 14.28 -6.24 9.71
N LYS A 179 15.22 -6.99 9.11
CA LYS A 179 16.52 -7.34 9.72
C LYS A 179 17.64 -6.69 8.95
N SER A 180 18.41 -5.83 9.63
CA SER A 180 19.58 -5.13 9.08
C SER A 180 20.86 -5.58 9.77
N TYR A 181 21.87 -5.97 8.98
CA TYR A 181 23.16 -6.45 9.47
C TYR A 181 24.29 -6.18 8.48
N TRP A 182 25.51 -6.00 9.03
CA TRP A 182 26.69 -5.84 8.23
C TRP A 182 27.21 -7.21 7.79
N LYS A 183 27.43 -7.38 6.48
CA LYS A 183 28.04 -8.58 5.91
C LYS A 183 29.34 -8.21 5.18
N ARG A 184 30.42 -8.96 5.46
CA ARG A 184 31.68 -8.84 4.73
C ARG A 184 31.51 -9.49 3.35
N GLY A 185 31.80 -8.74 2.28
CA GLY A 185 31.82 -9.27 0.92
C GLY A 185 33.10 -10.06 0.62
N SER A 186 33.14 -10.76 -0.52
CA SER A 186 34.34 -11.46 -1.01
C SER A 186 35.56 -10.54 -1.15
N SER A 187 35.34 -9.28 -1.49
CA SER A 187 36.38 -8.24 -1.57
C SER A 187 36.83 -7.65 -0.22
N GLY A 188 36.42 -8.23 0.91
CA GLY A 188 36.74 -7.74 2.24
C GLY A 188 35.94 -6.53 2.71
N LYS A 189 35.21 -5.83 1.83
CA LYS A 189 34.39 -4.66 2.16
C LYS A 189 33.12 -5.05 2.92
N GLN A 190 32.80 -4.28 3.96
CA GLN A 190 31.55 -4.47 4.69
C GLN A 190 30.40 -3.79 3.94
N LYS A 191 29.28 -4.50 3.78
CA LYS A 191 28.04 -3.99 3.17
C LYS A 191 26.89 -4.21 4.13
N LEU A 192 26.08 -3.17 4.34
CA LEU A 192 24.82 -3.29 5.06
C LEU A 192 23.84 -4.11 4.22
N LYS A 193 23.31 -5.19 4.79
CA LYS A 193 22.24 -5.99 4.18
C LYS A 193 20.97 -5.84 4.99
N THR A 194 19.87 -5.61 4.30
CA THR A 194 18.54 -5.56 4.87
C THR A 194 17.70 -6.66 4.25
N LYS A 195 17.02 -7.44 5.11
CA LYS A 195 16.03 -8.45 4.71
C LYS A 195 14.70 -8.08 5.30
N LYS A 196 13.65 -8.13 4.49
CA LYS A 196 12.26 -7.86 4.91
C LYS A 196 11.44 -9.13 4.74
N LYS A 197 10.65 -9.44 5.77
CA LYS A 197 9.64 -10.51 5.73
C LYS A 197 8.31 -9.91 6.11
N LYS A 198 7.28 -10.25 5.39
CA LYS A 198 5.91 -9.81 5.60
C LYS A 198 5.04 -10.98 6.05
N ARG A 199 4.25 -10.74 7.09
CA ARG A 199 3.13 -11.59 7.49
C ARG A 199 1.87 -10.77 7.32
N VAL A 200 0.84 -11.37 6.77
CA VAL A 200 -0.48 -10.77 6.63
C VAL A 200 -1.45 -11.63 7.41
N GLU A 201 -2.23 -11.01 8.25
CA GLU A 201 -3.34 -11.61 8.98
C GLU A 201 -4.63 -11.00 8.46
N ILE A 202 -5.54 -11.86 8.01
CA ILE A 202 -6.84 -11.51 7.47
C ILE A 202 -7.85 -12.15 8.40
N GLU A 203 -8.75 -11.34 8.93
CA GLU A 203 -9.86 -11.76 9.78
C GLU A 203 -11.16 -11.34 9.09
N VAL A 204 -12.12 -12.24 9.02
CA VAL A 204 -13.44 -11.99 8.43
C VAL A 204 -14.51 -12.56 9.34
N ASP A 205 -15.49 -11.73 9.68
CA ASP A 205 -16.69 -12.13 10.41
C ASP A 205 -17.91 -12.02 9.49
N LEU A 206 -18.65 -13.09 9.34
CA LEU A 206 -19.93 -13.14 8.64
C LEU A 206 -21.04 -13.43 9.65
N THR A 207 -21.85 -12.41 9.98
CA THR A 207 -23.00 -12.57 10.87
C THR A 207 -24.25 -12.79 10.03
N LEU A 208 -24.77 -14.01 10.04
CA LEU A 208 -25.93 -14.44 9.27
C LEU A 208 -27.22 -13.89 9.86
N LYS A 209 -28.18 -13.49 8.98
CA LYS A 209 -29.49 -13.02 9.38
C LYS A 209 -30.41 -14.20 9.71
N ALA A 210 -30.98 -14.20 10.92
CA ALA A 210 -31.85 -15.28 11.39
C ALA A 210 -33.05 -15.56 10.46
N LYS A 211 -33.63 -14.54 9.84
CA LYS A 211 -34.77 -14.71 8.91
C LYS A 211 -34.41 -15.52 7.67
N THR A 212 -33.16 -15.43 7.21
CA THR A 212 -32.68 -16.10 5.98
C THR A 212 -32.04 -17.45 6.30
N TYR A 213 -31.37 -17.58 7.46
CA TYR A 213 -30.56 -18.74 7.80
C TYR A 213 -31.09 -19.51 9.02
N GLY A 214 -32.31 -19.18 9.51
CA GLY A 214 -32.96 -19.87 10.64
C GLY A 214 -32.51 -19.36 12.01
N GLU A 215 -31.22 -19.17 12.21
CA GLU A 215 -30.65 -18.62 13.45
C GLU A 215 -29.65 -17.51 13.17
N LYS A 216 -29.53 -16.58 14.12
CA LYS A 216 -28.47 -15.58 14.08
C LYS A 216 -27.15 -16.23 14.50
N GLN A 217 -26.26 -16.42 13.56
CA GLN A 217 -24.94 -17.03 13.78
C GLN A 217 -23.85 -16.12 13.24
N THR A 218 -22.73 -16.01 13.94
CA THR A 218 -21.51 -15.38 13.43
C THR A 218 -20.49 -16.45 13.10
N LEU A 219 -20.10 -16.50 11.83
CA LEU A 219 -19.01 -17.33 11.34
C LEU A 219 -17.74 -16.49 11.32
N HIS A 220 -16.64 -17.07 11.80
CA HIS A 220 -15.34 -16.42 11.84
C HIS A 220 -14.35 -17.14 10.93
N GLY A 221 -13.65 -16.39 10.09
CA GLY A 221 -12.64 -16.90 9.17
C GLY A 221 -11.32 -16.15 9.31
N GLU A 222 -10.24 -16.91 9.28
CA GLU A 222 -8.89 -16.36 9.34
C GLU A 222 -8.01 -16.88 8.21
N ALA A 223 -7.13 -16.03 7.70
CA ALA A 223 -6.03 -16.47 6.84
C ALA A 223 -4.72 -15.79 7.25
N LYS A 224 -3.63 -16.57 7.22
CA LYS A 224 -2.28 -16.08 7.56
C LYS A 224 -1.34 -16.34 6.39
N LEU A 225 -0.86 -15.27 5.77
CA LEU A 225 0.05 -15.33 4.64
C LEU A 225 1.46 -14.90 5.09
N LYS A 226 2.47 -15.63 4.63
CA LYS A 226 3.88 -15.26 4.82
C LYS A 226 4.52 -15.01 3.47
N ARG A 227 5.21 -13.88 3.32
CA ARG A 227 5.89 -13.49 2.09
C ARG A 227 7.29 -12.94 2.39
N ASP A 228 8.20 -13.14 1.46
CA ASP A 228 9.47 -12.42 1.44
C ASP A 228 9.27 -11.08 0.70
N GLY A 229 9.84 -10.00 1.24
CA GLY A 229 9.65 -8.66 0.68
C GLY A 229 8.47 -7.89 1.30
N ILE A 230 7.99 -6.89 0.57
CA ILE A 230 6.89 -6.00 0.96
C ILE A 230 5.80 -5.91 -0.12
N ASP A 231 5.75 -6.91 -1.02
CA ASP A 231 4.78 -6.91 -2.11
C ASP A 231 3.34 -6.80 -1.61
N PRO A 232 2.45 -6.16 -2.38
CA PRO A 232 1.05 -6.00 -2.02
C PRO A 232 0.34 -7.33 -1.75
N ILE A 233 -0.76 -7.25 -1.02
CA ILE A 233 -1.61 -8.40 -0.71
C ILE A 233 -2.48 -8.72 -1.93
N PRO A 234 -2.59 -10.00 -2.35
CA PRO A 234 -3.56 -10.36 -3.36
C PRO A 234 -4.98 -10.31 -2.77
N CYS A 235 -5.87 -9.65 -3.46
CA CYS A 235 -7.30 -9.54 -3.09
C CYS A 235 -7.96 -10.93 -2.95
N ASP A 236 -7.55 -11.90 -3.78
CA ASP A 236 -8.07 -13.27 -3.76
C ASP A 236 -7.98 -13.94 -2.39
N ALA A 237 -6.96 -13.59 -1.59
CA ALA A 237 -6.83 -14.16 -0.25
C ALA A 237 -8.01 -13.79 0.66
N ILE A 238 -8.53 -12.57 0.56
CA ILE A 238 -9.68 -12.10 1.35
C ILE A 238 -10.97 -12.72 0.78
N ILE A 239 -11.11 -12.70 -0.54
CA ILE A 239 -12.27 -13.28 -1.24
C ILE A 239 -12.42 -14.76 -0.91
N ASN A 240 -11.32 -15.52 -0.87
CA ASN A 240 -11.36 -16.94 -0.54
C ASN A 240 -11.85 -17.18 0.90
N VAL A 241 -11.41 -16.38 1.88
CA VAL A 241 -11.91 -16.48 3.26
C VAL A 241 -13.41 -16.19 3.31
N ILE A 242 -13.90 -15.16 2.61
CA ILE A 242 -15.32 -14.82 2.52
C ILE A 242 -16.10 -15.99 1.88
N ALA A 243 -15.62 -16.50 0.75
CA ALA A 243 -16.26 -17.60 0.04
C ALA A 243 -16.34 -18.90 0.89
N ASP A 244 -15.30 -19.18 1.67
CA ASP A 244 -15.30 -20.35 2.55
C ASP A 244 -16.28 -20.21 3.73
N LEU A 245 -16.48 -18.98 4.24
CA LEU A 245 -17.54 -18.71 5.24
C LEU A 245 -18.93 -18.91 4.65
N TYR A 246 -19.18 -18.45 3.43
CA TYR A 246 -20.46 -18.66 2.76
C TYR A 246 -20.77 -20.14 2.48
N LYS A 247 -19.76 -20.96 2.17
CA LYS A 247 -19.94 -22.42 2.05
C LYS A 247 -20.35 -23.08 3.35
N GLN A 248 -19.97 -22.52 4.50
CA GLN A 248 -20.36 -23.01 5.82
C GLN A 248 -21.76 -22.54 6.22
N ALA A 249 -22.23 -21.44 5.64
CA ALA A 249 -23.56 -20.90 5.88
C ALA A 249 -24.62 -21.82 5.22
N GLN A 250 -25.40 -22.53 6.03
CA GLN A 250 -26.50 -23.34 5.52
C GLN A 250 -27.78 -22.49 5.52
N PRO A 251 -28.48 -22.36 4.36
CA PRO A 251 -29.78 -21.69 4.35
C PRO A 251 -30.79 -22.48 5.19
N ALA A 252 -31.76 -21.77 5.79
CA ALA A 252 -32.87 -22.42 6.49
C ALA A 252 -33.61 -23.34 5.50
N ALA A 253 -33.87 -24.58 5.93
CA ALA A 253 -34.71 -25.47 5.16
C ALA A 253 -36.10 -24.81 4.96
N SER A 254 -36.46 -24.56 3.71
CA SER A 254 -37.75 -23.98 3.30
C SER A 254 -38.89 -24.98 3.48
#